data_1bd79ad9d393a09c717050730755fe96
#
_entry.id   1bd79ad9d393a09c717050730755fe96
#
_cell.length_a   1.000
_cell.length_b   1.000
_cell.length_c   1.000
_cell.angle_alpha   90.00
_cell.angle_beta   90.00
_cell.angle_gamma   90.00
#
_symmetry.space_group_name_H-M   'P 1'
#
loop_
_entity.id
_entity.type
_entity.pdbx_description
1 polymer ?
#
loop_
_entity_poly.entity_id
_entity_poly.type
_entity_poly.pdbx_seq_one_letter_code
_entity_poly.pdbx_strand_id
1 'polypeptide(L)'
;MVGVPGMAHRIFAAVHSLGVSIILIAQASSEHSITIATTMEATKMIKEALEQTFSQELKLGKVSCVRVVGPCSIIAAVGDGMSHTTGVSGRFFSALGDAKINVMAVAQGCTERNISAVVETSQSTRALRAVHAAFHLSHTYVRVGIVGGDTELGYALLGLLEAQRDKLRIAFDLDLQVCVVHSSDPHGMVILKNDDGRPGDGSITTMSYNLATGTSVCGGLLGPAVDDEARQIEGEDLSNLVARLISDACAHTVIFDCTADAAAAAHHASWLNHGVHVVTANNMGISGPKDVRDAIDHAERRKDRLSGKYLPEVAAAGGLPVVSTLRSLLSSGDKIKRIDGIMSVSMSYIMFRVAPPPMVTECRSFDQEACSLDMPEQNKTSWDKPDACSFSTAVREAITLGLMEIDPSYDLSNEYTVRCLMVLAKELGLQNDGFDVGCIQAKSDSLTITEEIDAQMAKRVASAAKKGCVPRQVASIDVPNRSISVKIIDVPGTHIFAITPPSCEIVRFFTHRHYRYPLIIQGPAMGVDSTASALLAEVLHLMQGKIGIPARNLRKLKTTHSSAALV
;
A
#
# COMPACT_ATOMS: atom_id res chain seq x y z
N MET A 1 -46.17 9.32 10.09
CA MET A 1 -46.88 10.55 9.67
C MET A 1 -47.65 10.39 8.33
N VAL A 2 -47.61 9.18 7.77
CA VAL A 2 -48.18 8.91 6.42
C VAL A 2 -49.68 9.21 6.37
N GLY A 3 -50.09 10.00 5.40
CA GLY A 3 -51.50 10.29 5.11
C GLY A 3 -52.24 11.27 6.04
N VAL A 4 -51.51 12.07 6.82
CA VAL A 4 -52.12 13.15 7.63
C VAL A 4 -51.90 14.48 6.91
N PRO A 5 -52.92 15.06 6.28
CA PRO A 5 -52.76 16.31 5.56
C PRO A 5 -52.36 17.48 6.48
N GLY A 6 -51.50 18.37 5.98
CA GLY A 6 -51.13 19.60 6.70
C GLY A 6 -50.06 19.45 7.77
N MET A 7 -49.40 18.30 7.88
CA MET A 7 -48.31 18.09 8.88
C MET A 7 -47.18 19.10 8.75
N ALA A 8 -46.71 19.36 7.53
CA ALA A 8 -45.65 20.36 7.28
C ALA A 8 -46.09 21.76 7.72
N HIS A 9 -47.34 22.15 7.42
CA HIS A 9 -47.90 23.44 7.84
C HIS A 9 -47.88 23.59 9.37
N ARG A 10 -48.33 22.56 10.11
CA ARG A 10 -48.35 22.56 11.58
C ARG A 10 -46.94 22.61 12.18
N ILE A 11 -45.96 21.90 11.60
CA ILE A 11 -44.57 21.96 12.03
C ILE A 11 -44.02 23.39 11.84
N PHE A 12 -44.17 23.96 10.66
CA PHE A 12 -43.63 25.29 10.37
C PHE A 12 -44.38 26.40 11.13
N ALA A 13 -45.67 26.27 11.36
CA ALA A 13 -46.43 27.20 12.19
C ALA A 13 -45.95 27.18 13.65
N ALA A 14 -45.68 25.99 14.20
CA ALA A 14 -45.14 25.88 15.54
C ALA A 14 -43.73 26.48 15.66
N VAL A 15 -42.85 26.28 14.67
CA VAL A 15 -41.52 26.89 14.66
C VAL A 15 -41.58 28.40 14.44
N HIS A 16 -42.46 28.86 13.56
CA HIS A 16 -42.67 30.29 13.29
C HIS A 16 -43.13 31.05 14.54
N SER A 17 -44.04 30.45 15.36
CA SER A 17 -44.53 31.08 16.60
C SER A 17 -43.42 31.32 17.64
N LEU A 18 -42.29 30.61 17.52
CA LEU A 18 -41.11 30.80 18.37
C LEU A 18 -40.13 31.87 17.81
N GLY A 19 -40.39 32.44 16.64
CA GLY A 19 -39.50 33.39 16.00
C GLY A 19 -38.15 32.79 15.55
N VAL A 20 -38.07 31.47 15.35
CA VAL A 20 -36.82 30.76 15.00
C VAL A 20 -36.72 30.56 13.49
N SER A 21 -35.54 30.82 12.95
CA SER A 21 -35.20 30.52 11.55
C SER A 21 -34.79 29.06 11.36
N ILE A 22 -35.30 28.46 10.27
CA ILE A 22 -34.90 27.12 9.85
C ILE A 22 -33.77 27.23 8.82
N ILE A 23 -32.66 26.55 9.07
CA ILE A 23 -31.46 26.58 8.23
C ILE A 23 -31.59 25.61 7.05
N LEU A 24 -32.11 24.38 7.29
CA LEU A 24 -32.28 23.35 6.28
C LEU A 24 -33.55 22.55 6.55
N ILE A 25 -34.24 22.18 5.46
CA ILE A 25 -35.41 21.32 5.49
C ILE A 25 -35.15 20.14 4.54
N ALA A 26 -35.33 18.91 5.06
CA ALA A 26 -35.32 17.70 4.27
C ALA A 26 -36.55 16.87 4.59
N GLN A 27 -37.28 16.49 3.56
CA GLN A 27 -38.47 15.65 3.68
C GLN A 27 -38.28 14.41 2.83
N ALA A 28 -38.42 13.22 3.47
CA ALA A 28 -38.41 11.96 2.75
C ALA A 28 -39.71 11.81 1.92
N SER A 29 -39.63 11.13 0.79
CA SER A 29 -40.80 10.76 0.02
C SER A 29 -41.76 9.94 0.89
N SER A 30 -43.07 9.99 0.60
CA SER A 30 -44.12 9.34 1.40
C SER A 30 -44.35 9.89 2.82
N GLU A 31 -43.92 11.10 3.12
CA GLU A 31 -44.24 11.81 4.37
C GLU A 31 -43.84 11.06 5.66
N HIS A 32 -42.89 10.10 5.56
CA HIS A 32 -42.44 9.29 6.73
C HIS A 32 -41.70 10.14 7.77
N SER A 33 -40.93 11.12 7.34
CA SER A 33 -40.20 12.01 8.23
C SER A 33 -40.01 13.39 7.62
N ILE A 34 -40.04 14.41 8.46
CA ILE A 34 -39.62 15.78 8.16
C ILE A 34 -38.45 16.09 9.09
N THR A 35 -37.33 16.47 8.52
CA THR A 35 -36.12 16.86 9.26
C THR A 35 -35.91 18.35 9.06
N ILE A 36 -35.70 19.08 10.14
CA ILE A 36 -35.34 20.49 10.11
C ILE A 36 -34.01 20.68 10.86
N ALA A 37 -33.14 21.51 10.30
CA ALA A 37 -31.95 21.96 11.00
C ALA A 37 -32.12 23.38 11.51
N THR A 38 -31.67 23.62 12.73
CA THR A 38 -31.78 24.90 13.42
C THR A 38 -30.56 25.14 14.28
N THR A 39 -30.45 26.33 14.88
CA THR A 39 -29.35 26.61 15.83
C THR A 39 -29.48 25.78 17.11
N MET A 40 -28.36 25.48 17.73
CA MET A 40 -28.33 24.68 18.98
C MET A 40 -29.18 25.28 20.09
N GLU A 41 -29.19 26.60 20.19
CA GLU A 41 -29.92 27.36 21.21
C GLU A 41 -31.44 27.18 21.10
N ALA A 42 -31.98 27.14 19.87
CA ALA A 42 -33.40 26.99 19.62
C ALA A 42 -33.92 25.56 19.72
N THR A 43 -33.03 24.57 19.75
CA THR A 43 -33.37 23.14 19.63
C THR A 43 -34.33 22.67 20.71
N LYS A 44 -34.10 23.05 21.98
CA LYS A 44 -34.93 22.63 23.09
C LYS A 44 -36.34 23.21 23.03
N MET A 45 -36.46 24.50 22.73
CA MET A 45 -37.75 25.17 22.56
C MET A 45 -38.57 24.59 21.41
N ILE A 46 -37.93 24.31 20.27
CA ILE A 46 -38.60 23.70 19.12
C ILE A 46 -39.09 22.30 19.44
N LYS A 47 -38.28 21.49 20.13
CA LYS A 47 -38.71 20.15 20.55
C LYS A 47 -39.94 20.19 21.42
N GLU A 48 -39.94 21.01 22.47
CA GLU A 48 -41.07 21.18 23.39
C GLU A 48 -42.33 21.67 22.65
N ALA A 49 -42.22 22.66 21.79
CA ALA A 49 -43.33 23.17 20.98
C ALA A 49 -43.92 22.13 20.03
N LEU A 50 -43.06 21.31 19.37
CA LEU A 50 -43.52 20.26 18.49
C LEU A 50 -44.17 19.10 19.27
N GLU A 51 -43.63 18.70 20.42
CA GLU A 51 -44.24 17.68 21.28
C GLU A 51 -45.58 18.14 21.81
N GLN A 52 -45.76 19.42 22.14
CA GLN A 52 -47.03 19.99 22.53
C GLN A 52 -48.01 20.03 21.37
N THR A 53 -47.59 20.53 20.18
CA THR A 53 -48.44 20.64 18.97
C THR A 53 -48.93 19.27 18.49
N PHE A 54 -48.13 18.23 18.64
CA PHE A 54 -48.44 16.88 18.20
C PHE A 54 -48.75 15.91 19.34
N SER A 55 -49.12 16.44 20.51
CA SER A 55 -49.34 15.63 21.73
C SER A 55 -50.44 14.57 21.56
N GLN A 56 -51.48 14.82 20.77
CA GLN A 56 -52.53 13.85 20.49
C GLN A 56 -52.04 12.76 19.53
N GLU A 57 -51.33 13.13 18.46
CA GLU A 57 -50.78 12.21 17.47
C GLU A 57 -49.68 11.30 18.06
N LEU A 58 -48.89 11.83 18.99
CA LEU A 58 -47.93 11.07 19.75
C LEU A 58 -48.63 10.02 20.64
N LYS A 59 -49.67 10.40 21.36
CA LYS A 59 -50.46 9.46 22.19
C LYS A 59 -51.15 8.38 21.36
N LEU A 60 -51.63 8.73 20.17
CA LEU A 60 -52.30 7.80 19.25
C LEU A 60 -51.35 6.99 18.39
N GLY A 61 -50.03 7.16 18.54
CA GLY A 61 -49.01 6.46 17.77
C GLY A 61 -48.95 6.86 16.27
N LYS A 62 -49.66 7.94 15.86
CA LYS A 62 -49.62 8.49 14.49
C LYS A 62 -48.31 9.21 14.19
N VAL A 63 -47.68 9.78 15.21
CA VAL A 63 -46.33 10.32 15.22
C VAL A 63 -45.50 9.49 16.21
N SER A 64 -44.40 8.92 15.76
CA SER A 64 -43.61 7.99 16.59
C SER A 64 -42.83 8.75 17.68
N CYS A 65 -42.13 9.82 17.32
CA CYS A 65 -41.36 10.65 18.24
C CYS A 65 -40.90 11.94 17.57
N VAL A 66 -40.56 12.94 18.39
CA VAL A 66 -39.75 14.09 18.01
C VAL A 66 -38.32 13.83 18.50
N ARG A 67 -37.39 13.59 17.57
CA ARG A 67 -35.99 13.27 17.89
C ARG A 67 -35.10 14.46 17.62
N VAL A 68 -34.19 14.75 18.54
CA VAL A 68 -33.11 15.72 18.36
C VAL A 68 -31.81 14.94 18.15
N VAL A 69 -31.04 15.33 17.14
CA VAL A 69 -29.73 14.77 16.81
C VAL A 69 -28.75 15.94 16.66
N GLY A 70 -27.62 15.88 17.35
CA GLY A 70 -26.60 16.92 17.28
C GLY A 70 -25.52 16.75 18.35
N PRO A 71 -24.43 17.53 18.28
CA PRO A 71 -24.21 18.66 17.36
C PRO A 71 -23.88 18.23 15.93
N CYS A 72 -24.39 18.98 14.94
CA CYS A 72 -24.14 18.71 13.53
C CYS A 72 -23.74 19.98 12.77
N SER A 73 -23.05 19.78 11.65
CA SER A 73 -22.60 20.82 10.73
C SER A 73 -23.18 20.58 9.34
N ILE A 74 -23.44 21.65 8.61
CA ILE A 74 -23.92 21.60 7.23
C ILE A 74 -22.74 21.91 6.32
N ILE A 75 -22.42 20.97 5.43
CA ILE A 75 -21.45 21.15 4.35
C ILE A 75 -22.23 21.38 3.07
N ALA A 76 -21.93 22.46 2.37
CA ALA A 76 -22.61 22.79 1.12
C ALA A 76 -21.59 23.05 0.00
N ALA A 77 -21.83 22.44 -1.15
CA ALA A 77 -21.20 22.82 -2.41
C ALA A 77 -22.13 23.82 -3.11
N VAL A 78 -21.61 24.99 -3.43
CA VAL A 78 -22.37 26.07 -4.08
C VAL A 78 -21.60 26.56 -5.30
N GLY A 79 -22.27 26.64 -6.47
CA GLY A 79 -21.62 27.12 -7.68
C GLY A 79 -22.59 27.17 -8.87
N ASP A 80 -22.46 28.19 -9.69
CA ASP A 80 -23.29 28.37 -10.91
C ASP A 80 -22.99 27.28 -11.95
N GLY A 81 -21.75 26.83 -12.07
CA GLY A 81 -21.33 25.77 -13.00
C GLY A 81 -21.81 24.37 -12.61
N MET A 82 -22.52 24.20 -11.50
CA MET A 82 -23.09 22.91 -11.09
C MET A 82 -24.38 22.58 -11.82
N SER A 83 -25.14 23.63 -12.24
CA SER A 83 -26.42 23.48 -12.90
C SER A 83 -26.25 22.77 -14.26
N HIS A 84 -27.06 21.75 -14.51
CA HIS A 84 -27.02 20.89 -15.71
C HIS A 84 -25.69 20.10 -15.90
N THR A 85 -24.81 20.06 -14.90
CA THR A 85 -23.59 19.30 -14.95
C THR A 85 -23.79 17.92 -14.31
N THR A 86 -23.71 16.87 -15.12
CA THR A 86 -23.89 15.50 -14.65
C THR A 86 -22.75 15.05 -13.74
N GLY A 87 -23.06 14.25 -12.71
CA GLY A 87 -22.08 13.63 -11.82
C GLY A 87 -21.64 14.50 -10.63
N VAL A 88 -22.04 15.75 -10.50
CA VAL A 88 -21.67 16.63 -9.38
C VAL A 88 -22.12 16.05 -8.04
N SER A 89 -23.39 15.64 -7.91
CA SER A 89 -23.91 15.00 -6.69
C SER A 89 -23.17 13.68 -6.38
N GLY A 90 -22.94 12.86 -7.43
CA GLY A 90 -22.17 11.62 -7.27
C GLY A 90 -20.78 11.88 -6.70
N ARG A 91 -20.05 12.85 -7.23
CA ARG A 91 -18.71 13.24 -6.76
C ARG A 91 -18.75 13.74 -5.31
N PHE A 92 -19.71 14.60 -4.97
CA PHE A 92 -19.89 15.14 -3.63
C PHE A 92 -20.11 14.04 -2.59
N PHE A 93 -21.07 13.12 -2.83
CA PHE A 93 -21.36 12.06 -1.87
C PHE A 93 -20.32 10.93 -1.87
N SER A 94 -19.68 10.64 -3.00
CA SER A 94 -18.55 9.70 -3.03
C SER A 94 -17.40 10.20 -2.19
N ALA A 95 -17.06 11.50 -2.26
CA ALA A 95 -16.01 12.10 -1.44
C ALA A 95 -16.28 11.95 0.06
N LEU A 96 -17.52 12.18 0.50
CA LEU A 96 -17.91 12.00 1.90
C LEU A 96 -17.84 10.51 2.31
N GLY A 97 -18.31 9.61 1.44
CA GLY A 97 -18.26 8.17 1.68
C GLY A 97 -16.84 7.61 1.75
N ASP A 98 -15.94 8.04 0.87
CA ASP A 98 -14.54 7.64 0.85
C ASP A 98 -13.78 8.17 2.08
N ALA A 99 -14.16 9.38 2.54
CA ALA A 99 -13.69 9.95 3.80
C ALA A 99 -14.33 9.31 5.05
N LYS A 100 -15.18 8.28 4.88
CA LYS A 100 -15.88 7.56 5.97
C LYS A 100 -16.80 8.44 6.81
N ILE A 101 -17.45 9.41 6.17
CA ILE A 101 -18.33 10.36 6.82
C ILE A 101 -19.77 9.92 6.61
N ASN A 102 -20.51 9.78 7.71
CA ASN A 102 -21.94 9.50 7.64
C ASN A 102 -22.74 10.77 7.35
N VAL A 103 -23.60 10.71 6.36
CA VAL A 103 -24.51 11.82 5.99
C VAL A 103 -25.87 11.59 6.66
N MET A 104 -26.28 12.51 7.52
CA MET A 104 -27.52 12.40 8.31
C MET A 104 -28.74 12.94 7.56
N ALA A 105 -28.57 14.00 6.76
CA ALA A 105 -29.61 14.58 5.92
C ALA A 105 -29.00 15.23 4.68
N VAL A 106 -29.80 15.32 3.61
CA VAL A 106 -29.39 15.89 2.33
C VAL A 106 -30.46 16.87 1.88
N ALA A 107 -30.04 18.02 1.32
CA ALA A 107 -30.92 18.95 0.63
C ALA A 107 -30.27 19.45 -0.65
N GLN A 108 -31.01 19.43 -1.75
CA GLN A 108 -30.62 19.99 -3.04
C GLN A 108 -31.77 20.81 -3.61
N GLY A 109 -31.51 22.05 -3.99
CA GLY A 109 -32.49 22.91 -4.62
C GLY A 109 -32.74 22.52 -6.08
N CYS A 110 -33.93 22.81 -6.60
CA CYS A 110 -34.29 22.58 -7.99
C CYS A 110 -33.45 23.38 -9.00
N THR A 111 -32.76 24.41 -8.56
CA THR A 111 -31.82 25.18 -9.39
C THR A 111 -30.49 24.48 -9.62
N GLU A 112 -30.25 23.36 -8.94
CA GLU A 112 -29.01 22.57 -8.99
C GLU A 112 -27.72 23.36 -8.65
N ARG A 113 -27.87 24.59 -8.10
CA ARG A 113 -26.76 25.48 -7.76
C ARG A 113 -26.16 25.20 -6.38
N ASN A 114 -26.83 24.38 -5.56
CA ASN A 114 -26.32 23.97 -4.27
C ASN A 114 -26.68 22.52 -3.94
N ILE A 115 -25.77 21.86 -3.25
CA ILE A 115 -25.98 20.54 -2.64
C ILE A 115 -25.50 20.67 -1.20
N SER A 116 -26.36 20.32 -0.24
CA SER A 116 -26.05 20.41 1.18
C SER A 116 -26.16 19.04 1.83
N ALA A 117 -25.22 18.70 2.69
CA ALA A 117 -25.22 17.49 3.51
C ALA A 117 -25.03 17.85 4.98
N VAL A 118 -25.80 17.22 5.85
CA VAL A 118 -25.65 17.35 7.30
C VAL A 118 -24.77 16.23 7.79
N VAL A 119 -23.70 16.57 8.50
CA VAL A 119 -22.71 15.64 9.08
C VAL A 119 -22.52 15.95 10.57
N GLU A 120 -21.92 15.04 11.32
CA GLU A 120 -21.53 15.28 12.70
C GLU A 120 -20.46 16.38 12.78
N THR A 121 -20.58 17.30 13.76
CA THR A 121 -19.67 18.46 13.87
C THR A 121 -18.20 18.03 14.05
N SER A 122 -17.94 16.94 14.75
CA SER A 122 -16.60 16.36 14.89
C SER A 122 -15.94 16.01 13.56
N GLN A 123 -16.73 15.73 12.51
CA GLN A 123 -16.26 15.33 11.19
C GLN A 123 -16.27 16.48 10.16
N SER A 124 -16.69 17.69 10.53
CA SER A 124 -16.90 18.80 9.59
C SER A 124 -15.66 19.20 8.81
N THR A 125 -14.50 19.31 9.49
CA THR A 125 -13.23 19.68 8.83
C THR A 125 -12.78 18.61 7.83
N ARG A 126 -12.91 17.33 8.18
CA ARG A 126 -12.59 16.20 7.30
C ARG A 126 -13.54 16.17 6.09
N ALA A 127 -14.84 16.43 6.32
CA ALA A 127 -15.83 16.51 5.26
C ALA A 127 -15.52 17.62 4.26
N LEU A 128 -15.22 18.81 4.76
CA LEU A 128 -14.89 19.97 3.93
C LEU A 128 -13.66 19.69 3.05
N ARG A 129 -12.59 19.15 3.62
CA ARG A 129 -11.37 18.82 2.88
C ARG A 129 -11.60 17.73 1.84
N ALA A 130 -12.35 16.68 2.16
CA ALA A 130 -12.67 15.61 1.22
C ALA A 130 -13.46 16.16 0.01
N VAL A 131 -14.45 17.01 0.24
CA VAL A 131 -15.22 17.63 -0.83
C VAL A 131 -14.35 18.58 -1.67
N HIS A 132 -13.52 19.42 -1.03
CA HIS A 132 -12.60 20.31 -1.77
C HIS A 132 -11.65 19.51 -2.67
N ALA A 133 -11.04 18.44 -2.17
CA ALA A 133 -10.17 17.58 -2.95
C ALA A 133 -10.91 16.95 -4.15
N ALA A 134 -12.12 16.45 -3.94
CA ALA A 134 -12.92 15.83 -5.00
C ALA A 134 -13.32 16.80 -6.12
N PHE A 135 -13.44 18.07 -5.81
CA PHE A 135 -13.69 19.11 -6.82
C PHE A 135 -12.41 19.77 -7.35
N HIS A 136 -11.23 19.22 -7.03
CA HIS A 136 -9.91 19.75 -7.43
C HIS A 136 -9.66 21.19 -6.96
N LEU A 137 -10.23 21.57 -5.83
CA LEU A 137 -10.02 22.87 -5.20
C LEU A 137 -8.82 22.87 -4.24
N SER A 138 -8.34 21.70 -3.86
CA SER A 138 -7.13 21.47 -3.04
C SER A 138 -6.55 20.09 -3.35
N HIS A 139 -5.26 19.91 -3.01
CA HIS A 139 -4.64 18.58 -3.09
C HIS A 139 -5.29 17.58 -2.13
N THR A 140 -5.30 16.31 -2.52
CA THR A 140 -5.67 15.22 -1.61
C THR A 140 -4.52 14.96 -0.65
N TYR A 141 -4.75 15.23 0.62
CA TYR A 141 -3.79 14.96 1.67
C TYR A 141 -3.85 13.50 2.11
N VAL A 142 -2.69 12.84 2.15
CA VAL A 142 -2.54 11.49 2.70
C VAL A 142 -1.50 11.54 3.80
N ARG A 143 -1.88 11.13 5.00
CA ARG A 143 -0.93 11.01 6.12
C ARG A 143 -0.17 9.71 6.02
N VAL A 144 1.13 9.80 6.13
CA VAL A 144 2.06 8.68 5.95
C VAL A 144 2.78 8.41 7.26
N GLY A 145 2.76 7.14 7.68
CA GLY A 145 3.66 6.57 8.67
C GLY A 145 4.65 5.64 8.01
N ILE A 146 5.89 5.63 8.48
CA ILE A 146 6.93 4.72 7.99
C ILE A 146 7.44 3.92 9.17
N VAL A 147 7.39 2.60 9.07
CA VAL A 147 7.95 1.64 10.03
C VAL A 147 9.22 1.06 9.43
N GLY A 148 10.31 1.04 10.17
CA GLY A 148 11.63 0.70 9.67
C GLY A 148 12.26 1.87 8.89
N GLY A 149 12.11 3.10 9.39
CA GLY A 149 12.76 4.28 8.80
C GLY A 149 14.28 4.24 8.85
N ASP A 150 14.86 3.40 9.69
CA ASP A 150 16.28 3.10 9.85
C ASP A 150 16.79 2.01 8.91
N THR A 151 15.92 1.35 8.16
CA THR A 151 16.32 0.38 7.14
C THR A 151 16.76 1.07 5.85
N GLU A 152 17.59 0.40 5.04
CA GLU A 152 17.97 0.92 3.71
C GLU A 152 16.74 1.23 2.85
N LEU A 153 15.70 0.38 2.91
CA LEU A 153 14.46 0.59 2.20
C LEU A 153 13.68 1.80 2.73
N GLY A 154 13.64 1.99 4.04
CA GLY A 154 13.01 3.15 4.67
C GLY A 154 13.65 4.45 4.23
N TYR A 155 15.00 4.48 4.16
CA TYR A 155 15.77 5.62 3.65
C TYR A 155 15.47 5.92 2.18
N ALA A 156 15.55 4.90 1.32
CA ALA A 156 15.27 5.06 -0.09
C ALA A 156 13.85 5.56 -0.33
N LEU A 157 12.89 5.05 0.44
CA LEU A 157 11.50 5.52 0.37
C LEU A 157 11.34 6.98 0.81
N LEU A 158 11.97 7.38 1.91
CA LEU A 158 11.96 8.79 2.37
C LEU A 158 12.55 9.73 1.31
N GLY A 159 13.71 9.39 0.77
CA GLY A 159 14.34 10.16 -0.31
C GLY A 159 13.47 10.24 -1.57
N LEU A 160 12.81 9.13 -1.93
CA LEU A 160 11.91 9.08 -3.08
C LEU A 160 10.66 9.96 -2.86
N LEU A 161 10.04 9.89 -1.69
CA LEU A 161 8.86 10.70 -1.36
C LEU A 161 9.17 12.20 -1.44
N GLU A 162 10.32 12.62 -0.94
CA GLU A 162 10.77 14.00 -1.05
C GLU A 162 11.04 14.40 -2.50
N ALA A 163 11.81 13.61 -3.24
CA ALA A 163 12.16 13.89 -4.64
C ALA A 163 10.92 13.94 -5.57
N GLN A 164 9.86 13.18 -5.26
CA GLN A 164 8.64 13.12 -6.06
C GLN A 164 7.54 14.06 -5.58
N ARG A 165 7.69 14.75 -4.47
CA ARG A 165 6.66 15.55 -3.81
C ARG A 165 5.94 16.54 -4.73
N ASP A 166 6.69 17.40 -5.40
CA ASP A 166 6.13 18.40 -6.30
C ASP A 166 5.46 17.78 -7.51
N LYS A 167 6.04 16.70 -8.03
CA LYS A 167 5.43 15.96 -9.14
C LYS A 167 4.11 15.30 -8.75
N LEU A 168 4.03 14.73 -7.54
CA LEU A 168 2.81 14.14 -7.01
C LEU A 168 1.71 15.19 -6.84
N ARG A 169 2.05 16.36 -6.32
CA ARG A 169 1.12 17.49 -6.19
C ARG A 169 0.61 17.98 -7.54
N ILE A 170 1.51 18.19 -8.52
CA ILE A 170 1.16 18.78 -9.81
C ILE A 170 0.44 17.77 -10.73
N ALA A 171 0.95 16.52 -10.81
CA ALA A 171 0.46 15.53 -11.76
C ALA A 171 -0.72 14.71 -11.24
N PHE A 172 -0.80 14.50 -9.92
CA PHE A 172 -1.76 13.60 -9.30
C PHE A 172 -2.69 14.29 -8.28
N ASP A 173 -2.56 15.61 -8.09
CA ASP A 173 -3.27 16.35 -7.02
C ASP A 173 -3.14 15.68 -5.64
N LEU A 174 -1.98 15.05 -5.39
CA LEU A 174 -1.71 14.22 -4.23
C LEU A 174 -0.57 14.79 -3.40
N ASP A 175 -0.81 15.00 -2.11
CA ASP A 175 0.19 15.43 -1.14
C ASP A 175 0.38 14.35 -0.08
N LEU A 176 1.49 13.61 -0.18
CA LEU A 176 1.89 12.58 0.78
C LEU A 176 2.69 13.26 1.89
N GLN A 177 2.10 13.32 3.09
CA GLN A 177 2.72 13.97 4.24
C GLN A 177 3.24 12.91 5.21
N VAL A 178 4.55 12.77 5.33
CA VAL A 178 5.18 11.91 6.33
C VAL A 178 4.99 12.57 7.69
N CYS A 179 4.26 11.90 8.57
CA CYS A 179 3.91 12.42 9.89
C CYS A 179 4.65 11.70 11.02
N VAL A 180 4.94 10.42 10.82
CA VAL A 180 5.59 9.57 11.83
C VAL A 180 6.57 8.64 11.13
N VAL A 181 7.76 8.55 11.69
CA VAL A 181 8.80 7.58 11.30
C VAL A 181 9.16 6.77 12.54
N HIS A 182 8.99 5.46 12.47
CA HIS A 182 9.40 4.53 13.52
C HIS A 182 10.71 3.86 13.12
N SER A 183 11.65 3.79 14.07
CA SER A 183 12.94 3.12 13.96
C SER A 183 13.02 2.00 14.99
N SER A 184 13.66 0.88 14.64
CA SER A 184 13.92 -0.24 15.54
C SER A 184 15.07 0.04 16.52
N ASP A 185 15.87 1.05 16.28
CA ASP A 185 16.98 1.53 17.13
C ASP A 185 16.40 2.20 18.41
N PRO A 186 17.16 2.29 19.54
CA PRO A 186 16.67 2.85 20.81
C PRO A 186 16.08 4.27 20.75
N HIS A 187 16.15 4.93 19.62
CA HIS A 187 15.54 6.24 19.38
C HIS A 187 14.00 6.20 19.16
N GLY A 188 13.39 5.02 18.98
CA GLY A 188 11.96 4.83 18.95
C GLY A 188 11.25 5.53 17.80
N MET A 189 10.28 6.38 18.11
CA MET A 189 9.39 7.01 17.15
C MET A 189 9.66 8.51 17.03
N VAL A 190 9.84 9.00 15.78
CA VAL A 190 9.97 10.42 15.48
C VAL A 190 8.65 10.93 14.88
N ILE A 191 8.06 11.94 15.51
CA ILE A 191 6.83 12.59 15.04
C ILE A 191 7.20 13.93 14.41
N LEU A 192 6.83 14.11 13.13
CA LEU A 192 7.02 15.35 12.42
C LEU A 192 5.77 16.23 12.56
N LYS A 193 5.88 17.37 13.24
CA LYS A 193 4.77 18.33 13.46
C LYS A 193 5.12 19.70 12.93
N ASN A 194 4.09 20.46 12.52
CA ASN A 194 4.17 21.91 12.35
C ASN A 194 3.60 22.64 13.58
N ASP A 195 4.04 23.90 13.79
CA ASP A 195 3.70 24.78 14.90
C ASP A 195 2.18 25.02 15.14
N ASP A 196 1.36 24.90 14.11
CA ASP A 196 -0.09 25.17 14.16
C ASP A 196 -0.95 23.91 14.29
N GLY A 197 -0.33 22.77 14.67
CA GLY A 197 -1.02 21.47 14.78
C GLY A 197 -1.47 20.91 13.42
N ARG A 198 -1.18 21.61 12.33
CA ARG A 198 -1.29 21.08 10.98
C ARG A 198 -0.12 20.14 10.72
N PRO A 199 -0.30 19.13 9.86
CA PRO A 199 0.83 18.36 9.39
C PRO A 199 1.88 19.34 8.82
N GLY A 200 3.14 19.17 9.17
CA GLY A 200 4.23 19.93 8.64
C GLY A 200 4.16 20.06 7.13
N ASP A 201 4.79 21.08 6.54
CA ASP A 201 4.86 21.18 5.09
C ASP A 201 5.61 19.98 4.49
N GLY A 202 6.05 19.04 5.37
CA GLY A 202 6.66 17.77 5.04
C GLY A 202 8.03 17.90 4.41
N SER A 203 8.73 19.04 4.57
CA SER A 203 10.11 19.13 4.11
C SER A 203 10.98 18.23 4.98
N ILE A 204 11.29 17.06 4.45
CA ILE A 204 12.27 16.14 5.04
C ILE A 204 13.64 16.64 4.66
N THR A 205 14.20 17.53 5.44
CA THR A 205 15.60 17.96 5.23
C THR A 205 16.52 16.80 5.62
N THR A 206 16.98 16.09 4.62
CA THR A 206 18.11 15.14 4.57
C THR A 206 18.43 14.35 5.85
N MET A 207 17.88 13.13 5.98
CA MET A 207 18.46 12.09 6.84
C MET A 207 19.79 11.65 6.22
N SER A 208 20.91 11.79 6.91
CA SER A 208 22.17 11.21 6.51
C SER A 208 22.42 9.89 7.24
N TYR A 209 22.43 8.79 6.50
CA TYR A 209 22.81 7.47 6.99
C TYR A 209 24.32 7.30 6.89
N ASN A 210 24.96 6.90 7.95
CA ASN A 210 26.37 6.57 7.92
C ASN A 210 26.55 5.08 7.65
N LEU A 211 26.72 4.73 6.37
CA LEU A 211 26.97 3.38 5.89
C LEU A 211 28.17 2.66 6.57
N ALA A 212 29.12 3.44 7.11
CA ALA A 212 30.34 2.88 7.72
C ALA A 212 30.16 2.41 9.17
N THR A 213 29.16 2.93 9.88
CA THR A 213 28.95 2.65 11.30
C THR A 213 27.64 1.92 11.60
N GLY A 214 26.77 1.75 10.62
CA GLY A 214 25.44 1.15 10.83
C GLY A 214 24.53 1.96 11.77
N THR A 215 24.94 3.16 12.16
CA THR A 215 24.19 4.04 13.06
C THR A 215 23.48 5.11 12.27
N SER A 216 22.17 5.21 12.44
CA SER A 216 21.41 6.33 11.93
C SER A 216 21.76 7.56 12.75
N VAL A 217 22.45 8.49 12.15
CA VAL A 217 22.65 9.80 12.75
C VAL A 217 21.46 10.66 12.38
N CYS A 218 20.46 10.71 13.25
CA CYS A 218 19.37 11.70 13.20
C CYS A 218 19.88 13.16 13.30
N GLY A 219 21.18 13.38 13.27
CA GLY A 219 21.81 14.69 13.37
C GLY A 219 21.79 15.55 12.12
N GLY A 220 21.27 15.04 10.98
CA GLY A 220 21.21 15.81 9.74
C GLY A 220 19.81 16.27 9.35
N LEU A 221 18.77 15.65 9.90
CA LEU A 221 17.37 16.08 9.73
C LEU A 221 16.99 17.25 10.60
N LEU A 222 17.73 17.44 11.66
CA LEU A 222 17.54 18.46 12.66
C LEU A 222 18.71 19.43 12.55
N GLY A 223 18.68 20.35 11.59
CA GLY A 223 19.50 21.56 11.69
C GLY A 223 19.20 22.25 13.02
N PRO A 224 20.07 23.14 13.53
CA PRO A 224 19.92 23.79 14.84
C PRO A 224 18.63 24.60 15.05
N ALA A 225 17.74 24.65 14.04
CA ALA A 225 16.43 25.29 14.09
C ALA A 225 15.25 24.30 14.26
N VAL A 226 15.50 22.98 14.35
CA VAL A 226 14.45 21.93 14.38
C VAL A 226 14.26 21.37 15.81
N ASP A 227 15.01 21.85 16.78
CA ASP A 227 14.95 21.37 18.18
C ASP A 227 13.57 21.53 18.86
N ASP A 228 12.67 22.37 18.30
CA ASP A 228 11.32 22.57 18.86
C ASP A 228 10.19 21.82 18.11
N GLU A 229 10.40 21.34 16.89
CA GLU A 229 9.33 20.81 16.02
C GLU A 229 9.24 19.28 15.95
N ALA A 230 10.36 18.56 16.05
CA ALA A 230 10.39 17.10 16.09
C ALA A 230 10.46 16.63 17.56
N ARG A 231 9.39 16.03 18.07
CA ARG A 231 9.44 15.33 19.35
C ARG A 231 9.87 13.89 19.12
N GLN A 232 11.09 13.59 19.56
CA GLN A 232 11.53 12.23 19.77
C GLN A 232 10.87 11.70 21.05
N ILE A 233 10.13 10.59 20.91
CA ILE A 233 9.48 9.95 22.05
C ILE A 233 10.19 8.61 22.23
N GLU A 234 11.12 8.55 23.16
CA GLU A 234 11.81 7.32 23.53
C GLU A 234 10.80 6.30 24.08
N GLY A 235 10.86 5.07 23.59
CA GLY A 235 10.10 3.94 24.13
C GLY A 235 8.61 3.88 23.74
N GLU A 236 8.11 4.65 22.79
CA GLU A 236 6.74 4.42 22.28
C GLU A 236 6.67 3.20 21.36
N ASP A 237 5.76 2.30 21.70
CA ASP A 237 5.45 1.08 20.97
C ASP A 237 4.60 1.36 19.70
N LEU A 238 4.72 0.50 18.72
CA LEU A 238 3.92 0.49 17.47
C LEU A 238 2.40 0.50 17.70
N SER A 239 1.94 0.10 18.91
CA SER A 239 0.54 0.18 19.31
C SER A 239 -0.03 1.60 19.27
N ASN A 240 0.80 2.63 19.52
CA ASN A 240 0.41 4.03 19.53
C ASN A 240 0.52 4.73 18.16
N LEU A 241 1.14 4.08 17.16
CA LEU A 241 1.38 4.64 15.83
C LEU A 241 0.09 5.16 15.18
N VAL A 242 -0.98 4.37 15.24
CA VAL A 242 -2.28 4.72 14.64
C VAL A 242 -2.89 5.96 15.30
N ALA A 243 -2.84 6.05 16.62
CA ALA A 243 -3.37 7.20 17.34
C ALA A 243 -2.67 8.52 16.95
N ARG A 244 -1.40 8.43 16.58
CA ARG A 244 -0.62 9.59 16.12
C ARG A 244 -0.88 9.92 14.63
N LEU A 245 -1.20 8.90 13.83
CA LEU A 245 -1.42 9.06 12.40
C LEU A 245 -2.85 9.48 12.04
N ILE A 246 -3.86 8.98 12.75
CA ILE A 246 -5.25 9.33 12.45
C ILE A 246 -5.50 10.79 12.86
N SER A 247 -6.09 11.55 11.96
CA SER A 247 -6.50 12.93 12.21
C SER A 247 -7.86 13.15 11.58
N ASP A 248 -8.73 13.87 12.29
CA ASP A 248 -10.03 14.29 11.77
C ASP A 248 -9.92 15.20 10.55
N ALA A 249 -8.74 15.76 10.34
CA ALA A 249 -8.46 16.65 9.21
C ALA A 249 -8.09 15.91 7.91
N CYS A 250 -7.81 14.59 7.93
CA CYS A 250 -7.34 13.85 6.77
C CYS A 250 -8.18 12.60 6.50
N ALA A 251 -8.59 12.43 5.25
CA ALA A 251 -9.45 11.31 4.84
C ALA A 251 -8.68 10.01 4.65
N HIS A 252 -7.39 10.08 4.32
CA HIS A 252 -6.59 8.92 3.95
C HIS A 252 -5.32 8.84 4.80
N THR A 253 -5.04 7.63 5.28
CA THR A 253 -3.85 7.33 6.08
C THR A 253 -3.21 6.05 5.55
N VAL A 254 -1.89 6.07 5.36
CA VAL A 254 -1.09 4.96 4.85
C VAL A 254 0.06 4.70 5.82
N ILE A 255 0.33 3.44 6.10
CA ILE A 255 1.56 3.00 6.77
C ILE A 255 2.37 2.19 5.75
N PHE A 256 3.63 2.59 5.56
CA PHE A 256 4.63 1.77 4.89
C PHE A 256 5.38 0.94 5.92
N ASP A 257 5.35 -0.38 5.78
CA ASP A 257 6.20 -1.27 6.57
C ASP A 257 7.39 -1.70 5.71
N CYS A 258 8.54 -1.11 6.00
CA CYS A 258 9.83 -1.36 5.36
C CYS A 258 10.69 -2.37 6.15
N THR A 259 10.11 -3.06 7.13
CA THR A 259 10.84 -4.04 7.97
C THR A 259 10.71 -5.47 7.42
N ALA A 260 11.45 -6.39 8.03
CA ALA A 260 11.25 -7.83 7.91
C ALA A 260 10.86 -8.45 9.27
N ASP A 261 10.34 -7.63 10.21
CA ASP A 261 10.12 -8.01 11.59
C ASP A 261 8.71 -8.57 11.81
N ALA A 262 8.64 -9.68 12.55
CA ALA A 262 7.39 -10.31 12.95
C ALA A 262 6.58 -9.44 13.94
N ALA A 263 7.25 -8.64 14.78
CA ALA A 263 6.59 -7.74 15.72
C ALA A 263 5.83 -6.63 14.99
N ALA A 264 6.43 -6.02 13.95
CA ALA A 264 5.75 -5.05 13.11
C ALA A 264 4.54 -5.67 12.37
N ALA A 265 4.72 -6.87 11.82
CA ALA A 265 3.65 -7.59 11.11
C ALA A 265 2.44 -7.92 12.00
N ALA A 266 2.63 -8.15 13.29
CA ALA A 266 1.56 -8.41 14.25
C ALA A 266 0.59 -7.22 14.42
N HIS A 267 1.02 -6.01 14.13
CA HIS A 267 0.19 -4.80 14.19
C HIS A 267 -0.64 -4.53 12.93
N HIS A 268 -0.35 -5.18 11.79
CA HIS A 268 -1.01 -4.91 10.51
C HIS A 268 -2.54 -5.03 10.60
N ALA A 269 -3.06 -6.09 11.24
CA ALA A 269 -4.50 -6.28 11.40
C ALA A 269 -5.15 -5.15 12.21
N SER A 270 -4.49 -4.66 13.25
CA SER A 270 -4.96 -3.53 14.05
C SER A 270 -5.02 -2.25 13.19
N TRP A 271 -3.97 -1.96 12.42
CA TRP A 271 -3.92 -0.79 11.55
C TRP A 271 -5.04 -0.82 10.50
N LEU A 272 -5.25 -1.97 9.85
CA LEU A 272 -6.34 -2.17 8.90
C LEU A 272 -7.72 -1.92 9.52
N ASN A 273 -7.96 -2.42 10.74
CA ASN A 273 -9.22 -2.26 11.46
C ASN A 273 -9.53 -0.79 11.82
N HIS A 274 -8.50 0.04 11.99
CA HIS A 274 -8.64 1.49 12.16
C HIS A 274 -8.77 2.25 10.82
N GLY A 275 -8.83 1.53 9.71
CA GLY A 275 -8.99 2.11 8.38
C GLY A 275 -7.73 2.68 7.76
N VAL A 276 -6.57 2.35 8.32
CA VAL A 276 -5.28 2.71 7.76
C VAL A 276 -4.90 1.70 6.67
N HIS A 277 -4.42 2.19 5.53
CA HIS A 277 -3.89 1.32 4.48
C HIS A 277 -2.49 0.87 4.84
N VAL A 278 -2.19 -0.39 4.65
CA VAL A 278 -0.87 -0.98 4.92
C VAL A 278 -0.22 -1.36 3.59
N VAL A 279 0.91 -0.74 3.28
CA VAL A 279 1.75 -1.06 2.12
C VAL A 279 3.04 -1.66 2.66
N THR A 280 3.35 -2.88 2.31
CA THR A 280 4.38 -3.62 3.05
C THR A 280 5.34 -4.39 2.16
N ALA A 281 6.63 -4.28 2.49
CA ALA A 281 7.68 -5.19 2.03
C ALA A 281 7.81 -6.42 2.96
N ASN A 282 7.20 -6.37 4.13
CA ASN A 282 7.27 -7.40 5.15
C ASN A 282 6.33 -8.57 4.82
N ASN A 283 6.90 -9.71 4.46
CA ASN A 283 6.11 -10.90 4.15
C ASN A 283 5.63 -11.67 5.39
N MET A 284 6.10 -11.32 6.60
CA MET A 284 5.72 -12.00 7.86
C MET A 284 4.23 -11.89 8.18
N GLY A 285 3.55 -10.83 7.74
CA GLY A 285 2.10 -10.71 7.91
C GLY A 285 1.31 -11.80 7.16
N ILE A 286 1.88 -12.36 6.09
CA ILE A 286 1.26 -13.40 5.28
C ILE A 286 1.88 -14.78 5.56
N SER A 287 3.17 -14.85 5.82
CA SER A 287 3.92 -16.09 6.00
C SER A 287 4.18 -16.45 7.47
N GLY A 288 3.91 -15.54 8.39
CA GLY A 288 4.14 -15.70 9.82
C GLY A 288 3.11 -16.58 10.54
N PRO A 289 2.95 -16.43 11.84
CA PRO A 289 2.02 -17.22 12.65
C PRO A 289 0.59 -17.17 12.15
N LYS A 290 -0.16 -18.26 12.34
CA LYS A 290 -1.52 -18.42 11.80
C LYS A 290 -2.49 -17.37 12.32
N ASP A 291 -2.43 -17.05 13.60
CA ASP A 291 -3.26 -16.04 14.26
C ASP A 291 -3.08 -14.65 13.65
N VAL A 292 -1.85 -14.26 13.33
CA VAL A 292 -1.53 -12.98 12.65
C VAL A 292 -2.15 -12.95 11.25
N ARG A 293 -1.97 -14.03 10.47
CA ARG A 293 -2.53 -14.16 9.12
C ARG A 293 -4.06 -14.10 9.12
N ASP A 294 -4.68 -14.91 10.00
CA ASP A 294 -6.14 -14.97 10.12
C ASP A 294 -6.72 -13.60 10.53
N ALA A 295 -6.03 -12.86 11.42
CA ALA A 295 -6.42 -11.52 11.81
C ALA A 295 -6.35 -10.52 10.64
N ILE A 296 -5.30 -10.56 9.82
CA ILE A 296 -5.17 -9.73 8.62
C ILE A 296 -6.26 -10.09 7.60
N ASP A 297 -6.47 -11.38 7.32
CA ASP A 297 -7.49 -11.86 6.40
C ASP A 297 -8.90 -11.45 6.85
N HIS A 298 -9.16 -11.51 8.16
CA HIS A 298 -10.42 -11.06 8.73
C HIS A 298 -10.62 -9.55 8.52
N ALA A 299 -9.58 -8.74 8.78
CA ALA A 299 -9.62 -7.30 8.57
C ALA A 299 -9.85 -6.93 7.10
N GLU A 300 -9.22 -7.64 6.15
CA GLU A 300 -9.41 -7.42 4.71
C GLU A 300 -10.82 -7.78 4.20
N ARG A 301 -11.42 -8.85 4.76
CA ARG A 301 -12.75 -9.33 4.35
C ARG A 301 -13.90 -8.51 4.91
N ARG A 302 -13.64 -7.63 5.85
CA ARG A 302 -14.68 -6.72 6.34
C ARG A 302 -15.24 -5.91 5.19
N LYS A 303 -16.56 -6.03 4.99
CA LYS A 303 -17.29 -5.31 3.92
C LYS A 303 -17.60 -3.86 4.27
N ASP A 304 -17.32 -3.46 5.51
CA ASP A 304 -17.45 -2.07 5.90
C ASP A 304 -16.37 -1.27 5.14
N ARG A 305 -16.77 -0.20 4.49
CA ARG A 305 -15.86 0.74 3.79
C ARG A 305 -14.85 1.39 4.75
N LEU A 306 -14.91 1.07 6.02
CA LEU A 306 -14.06 1.58 7.10
C LEU A 306 -12.71 0.85 7.19
N SER A 307 -12.57 -0.35 6.63
CA SER A 307 -11.33 -1.12 6.68
C SER A 307 -10.26 -0.54 5.75
N GLY A 308 -9.00 -0.58 6.20
CA GLY A 308 -7.82 -0.32 5.38
C GLY A 308 -7.67 -1.33 4.25
N LYS A 309 -6.77 -1.06 3.31
CA LYS A 309 -6.35 -2.02 2.27
C LYS A 309 -4.96 -2.54 2.60
N TYR A 310 -4.75 -3.83 2.39
CA TYR A 310 -3.47 -4.50 2.55
C TYR A 310 -2.81 -4.68 1.18
N LEU A 311 -1.61 -4.15 1.00
CA LEU A 311 -0.93 -4.03 -0.27
C LEU A 311 0.48 -4.65 -0.17
N PRO A 312 0.63 -5.95 -0.49
CA PRO A 312 1.87 -6.69 -0.31
C PRO A 312 2.62 -6.95 -1.62
N GLU A 313 2.52 -6.08 -2.64
CA GLU A 313 3.19 -6.28 -3.95
C GLU A 313 4.66 -6.60 -3.77
N VAL A 314 5.32 -5.76 -2.98
CA VAL A 314 6.76 -5.80 -2.76
C VAL A 314 7.20 -7.02 -1.94
N ALA A 315 6.31 -7.55 -1.10
CA ALA A 315 6.60 -8.68 -0.22
C ALA A 315 6.82 -10.02 -0.98
N ALA A 316 6.48 -10.09 -2.27
CA ALA A 316 6.61 -11.30 -3.08
C ALA A 316 7.88 -11.34 -3.94
N ALA A 317 8.25 -10.22 -4.57
CA ALA A 317 9.34 -10.19 -5.56
C ALA A 317 9.96 -8.79 -5.68
N GLY A 318 10.17 -8.09 -4.55
CA GLY A 318 10.78 -6.77 -4.53
C GLY A 318 10.08 -5.77 -5.47
N GLY A 319 10.85 -5.10 -6.33
CA GLY A 319 10.32 -4.10 -7.26
C GLY A 319 9.60 -4.66 -8.49
N LEU A 320 9.49 -6.00 -8.65
CA LEU A 320 8.84 -6.60 -9.82
C LEU A 320 7.31 -6.69 -9.65
N PRO A 321 6.51 -6.36 -10.69
CA PRO A 321 5.04 -6.33 -10.61
C PRO A 321 4.43 -7.73 -10.72
N VAL A 322 4.74 -8.62 -9.78
CA VAL A 322 4.35 -10.04 -9.80
C VAL A 322 2.95 -10.24 -9.25
N VAL A 323 2.64 -9.64 -8.10
CA VAL A 323 1.31 -9.76 -7.46
C VAL A 323 0.25 -9.04 -8.28
N SER A 324 0.52 -7.83 -8.76
CA SER A 324 -0.41 -7.07 -9.60
C SER A 324 -0.70 -7.77 -10.92
N THR A 325 0.30 -8.41 -11.55
CA THR A 325 0.09 -9.24 -12.73
C THR A 325 -0.78 -10.46 -12.42
N LEU A 326 -0.50 -11.15 -11.31
CA LEU A 326 -1.32 -12.29 -10.86
C LEU A 326 -2.77 -11.88 -10.63
N ARG A 327 -3.00 -10.77 -9.92
CA ARG A 327 -4.35 -10.21 -9.70
C ARG A 327 -5.05 -9.85 -11.01
N SER A 328 -4.33 -9.29 -11.98
CA SER A 328 -4.86 -8.96 -13.31
C SER A 328 -5.30 -10.21 -14.08
N LEU A 329 -4.48 -11.27 -14.07
CA LEU A 329 -4.82 -12.55 -14.70
C LEU A 329 -6.07 -13.17 -14.06
N LEU A 330 -6.12 -13.23 -12.73
CA LEU A 330 -7.26 -13.77 -11.98
C LEU A 330 -8.54 -12.95 -12.21
N SER A 331 -8.46 -11.62 -12.16
CA SER A 331 -9.60 -10.72 -12.35
C SER A 331 -10.16 -10.80 -13.77
N SER A 332 -9.32 -11.09 -14.78
CA SER A 332 -9.76 -11.31 -16.16
C SER A 332 -10.34 -12.72 -16.40
N GLY A 333 -10.46 -13.53 -15.35
CA GLY A 333 -11.01 -14.89 -15.41
C GLY A 333 -10.04 -15.95 -15.98
N ASP A 334 -8.73 -15.66 -16.01
CA ASP A 334 -7.73 -16.67 -16.36
C ASP A 334 -7.52 -17.64 -15.19
N LYS A 335 -7.10 -18.86 -15.50
CA LYS A 335 -6.88 -19.91 -14.49
C LYS A 335 -5.39 -20.24 -14.44
N ILE A 336 -4.79 -19.94 -13.31
CA ILE A 336 -3.39 -20.25 -13.06
C ILE A 336 -3.26 -21.76 -12.84
N LYS A 337 -2.29 -22.37 -13.51
CA LYS A 337 -1.93 -23.80 -13.35
C LYS A 337 -0.65 -23.94 -12.53
N ARG A 338 0.35 -23.13 -12.85
CA ARG A 338 1.64 -23.17 -12.17
C ARG A 338 2.29 -21.80 -12.23
N ILE A 339 2.96 -21.45 -11.17
CA ILE A 339 3.91 -20.33 -11.11
C ILE A 339 5.26 -20.95 -10.80
N ASP A 340 6.30 -20.63 -11.56
CA ASP A 340 7.67 -21.01 -11.24
C ASP A 340 8.64 -19.87 -11.53
N GLY A 341 9.80 -19.90 -10.87
CA GLY A 341 10.77 -18.84 -11.04
C GLY A 341 12.04 -19.00 -10.22
N ILE A 342 12.97 -18.10 -10.48
CA ILE A 342 14.13 -17.85 -9.62
C ILE A 342 13.79 -16.58 -8.84
N MET A 343 13.56 -16.75 -7.53
CA MET A 343 13.02 -15.71 -6.64
C MET A 343 13.94 -15.45 -5.44
N SER A 344 15.22 -15.71 -5.61
CA SER A 344 16.27 -15.39 -4.64
C SER A 344 17.51 -15.00 -5.42
N VAL A 345 17.92 -13.75 -5.28
CA VAL A 345 19.12 -13.22 -5.97
C VAL A 345 20.38 -13.84 -5.44
N SER A 346 20.50 -14.04 -4.12
CA SER A 346 21.64 -14.70 -3.49
C SER A 346 21.86 -16.11 -4.07
N MET A 347 20.81 -16.93 -4.09
CA MET A 347 20.88 -18.27 -4.66
C MET A 347 21.04 -18.26 -6.19
N SER A 348 20.45 -17.30 -6.89
CA SER A 348 20.68 -17.12 -8.33
C SER A 348 22.16 -16.90 -8.62
N TYR A 349 22.79 -15.97 -7.87
CA TYR A 349 24.21 -15.70 -8.00
C TYR A 349 25.06 -16.95 -7.70
N ILE A 350 24.84 -17.60 -6.57
CA ILE A 350 25.59 -18.80 -6.16
C ILE A 350 25.50 -19.89 -7.24
N MET A 351 24.29 -20.22 -7.69
CA MET A 351 24.08 -21.28 -8.69
C MET A 351 24.64 -20.93 -10.05
N PHE A 352 24.69 -19.64 -10.40
CA PHE A 352 25.32 -19.16 -11.64
C PHE A 352 26.86 -19.30 -11.55
N ARG A 353 27.46 -18.94 -10.40
CA ARG A 353 28.91 -19.04 -10.17
C ARG A 353 29.39 -20.50 -10.09
N VAL A 354 28.58 -21.39 -9.51
CA VAL A 354 28.88 -22.82 -9.42
C VAL A 354 28.76 -23.53 -10.79
N ALA A 355 27.79 -23.14 -11.58
CA ALA A 355 27.53 -23.74 -12.89
C ALA A 355 27.12 -22.67 -13.94
N PRO A 356 28.09 -21.93 -14.49
CA PRO A 356 27.82 -20.96 -15.55
C PRO A 356 27.25 -21.64 -16.80
N PRO A 357 26.33 -20.99 -17.54
CA PRO A 357 25.77 -21.57 -18.75
C PRO A 357 26.81 -21.64 -19.88
N PRO A 358 26.78 -22.68 -20.73
CA PRO A 358 27.79 -22.91 -21.75
C PRO A 358 27.81 -21.91 -22.90
N MET A 359 26.81 -21.02 -23.02
CA MET A 359 26.58 -20.19 -24.22
C MET A 359 26.78 -18.67 -24.01
N VAL A 360 27.45 -18.23 -22.93
CA VAL A 360 27.63 -16.78 -22.67
C VAL A 360 28.59 -16.11 -23.68
N THR A 361 29.30 -16.88 -24.50
CA THR A 361 30.31 -16.33 -25.45
C THR A 361 29.73 -15.70 -26.70
N GLU A 362 28.52 -16.02 -27.14
CA GLU A 362 27.97 -15.53 -28.42
C GLU A 362 26.90 -14.41 -28.30
N CYS A 363 26.30 -14.23 -27.12
CA CYS A 363 25.31 -13.18 -26.89
C CYS A 363 25.89 -11.79 -26.56
N ARG A 364 27.21 -11.63 -26.57
CA ARG A 364 27.88 -10.35 -26.19
C ARG A 364 27.57 -9.16 -27.10
N SER A 365 26.97 -9.36 -28.27
CA SER A 365 26.73 -8.26 -29.20
C SER A 365 25.37 -7.58 -29.09
N PHE A 366 24.39 -8.18 -28.40
CA PHE A 366 23.04 -7.58 -28.29
C PHE A 366 22.76 -6.83 -26.98
N ASP A 367 23.44 -7.23 -25.90
CA ASP A 367 23.16 -6.66 -24.55
C ASP A 367 24.13 -5.57 -24.11
N GLN A 368 25.28 -5.39 -24.79
CA GLN A 368 26.24 -4.34 -24.43
C GLN A 368 25.72 -2.92 -24.71
N GLU A 369 24.89 -2.73 -25.74
CA GLU A 369 24.29 -1.40 -26.01
C GLU A 369 23.05 -1.13 -25.15
N ALA A 370 22.30 -2.15 -24.73
CA ALA A 370 21.12 -1.99 -23.90
C ALA A 370 21.45 -1.84 -22.40
N CYS A 371 22.54 -2.43 -21.93
CA CYS A 371 23.01 -2.31 -20.54
C CYS A 371 24.01 -1.16 -20.30
N SER A 372 24.46 -0.47 -21.35
CA SER A 372 25.43 0.65 -21.21
C SER A 372 24.79 1.98 -20.87
N LEU A 373 23.48 2.06 -20.84
CA LEU A 373 22.75 3.24 -20.39
C LEU A 373 22.64 3.21 -18.85
N ASP A 374 23.52 3.96 -18.19
CA ASP A 374 23.40 4.41 -16.80
C ASP A 374 23.75 3.45 -15.64
N MET A 375 24.57 2.43 -15.84
CA MET A 375 25.19 1.75 -14.70
C MET A 375 26.49 2.46 -14.29
N PRO A 376 26.65 2.85 -13.00
CA PRO A 376 27.90 3.42 -12.51
C PRO A 376 29.07 2.46 -12.76
N GLU A 377 30.20 2.98 -13.20
CA GLU A 377 31.40 2.19 -13.55
C GLU A 377 31.95 1.29 -12.42
N GLN A 378 31.53 1.54 -11.18
CA GLN A 378 31.93 0.76 -10.00
C GLN A 378 31.35 -0.65 -9.95
N ASN A 379 30.31 -0.97 -10.71
CA ASN A 379 29.63 -2.28 -10.70
C ASN A 379 30.07 -3.24 -11.82
N LYS A 380 31.02 -2.84 -12.69
CA LYS A 380 31.46 -3.64 -13.84
C LYS A 380 32.38 -4.83 -13.52
N THR A 381 32.81 -5.04 -12.29
CA THR A 381 33.99 -5.86 -12.02
C THR A 381 33.75 -7.30 -11.58
N SER A 382 32.54 -7.74 -11.23
CA SER A 382 32.37 -9.08 -10.65
C SER A 382 31.55 -10.08 -11.48
N TRP A 383 30.77 -9.62 -12.45
CA TRP A 383 29.85 -10.46 -13.22
C TRP A 383 30.49 -11.14 -14.45
N ASP A 384 31.66 -10.65 -14.88
CA ASP A 384 32.36 -11.08 -16.10
C ASP A 384 33.32 -12.28 -15.91
N LYS A 385 33.34 -12.94 -14.75
CA LYS A 385 34.19 -14.11 -14.53
C LYS A 385 33.46 -15.39 -14.92
N PRO A 386 33.80 -16.01 -16.08
CA PRO A 386 33.13 -17.21 -16.56
C PRO A 386 33.56 -18.50 -15.84
N ASP A 387 34.55 -18.44 -14.94
CA ASP A 387 35.10 -19.64 -14.33
C ASP A 387 34.21 -20.15 -13.18
N ALA A 388 33.79 -21.41 -13.30
CA ALA A 388 33.08 -22.11 -12.23
C ALA A 388 33.90 -22.17 -10.96
N CYS A 389 33.26 -21.95 -9.81
CA CYS A 389 33.90 -22.06 -8.50
C CYS A 389 33.16 -23.05 -7.59
N SER A 390 33.76 -23.39 -6.43
CA SER A 390 33.06 -24.22 -5.45
C SER A 390 31.89 -23.50 -4.82
N PHE A 391 30.89 -24.24 -4.31
CA PHE A 391 29.72 -23.67 -3.64
C PHE A 391 30.12 -22.76 -2.48
N SER A 392 31.04 -23.21 -1.63
CA SER A 392 31.53 -22.40 -0.50
C SER A 392 32.25 -21.11 -0.93
N THR A 393 32.94 -21.13 -2.08
CA THR A 393 33.55 -19.92 -2.65
C THR A 393 32.48 -18.95 -3.17
N ALA A 394 31.47 -19.46 -3.88
CA ALA A 394 30.36 -18.65 -4.37
C ALA A 394 29.57 -17.97 -3.22
N VAL A 395 29.36 -18.67 -2.12
CA VAL A 395 28.71 -18.11 -0.92
C VAL A 395 29.56 -16.98 -0.31
N ARG A 396 30.88 -17.18 -0.16
CA ARG A 396 31.76 -16.11 0.34
C ARG A 396 31.80 -14.89 -0.57
N GLU A 397 31.79 -15.09 -1.88
CA GLU A 397 31.67 -14.00 -2.85
C GLU A 397 30.34 -13.27 -2.69
N ALA A 398 29.21 -13.99 -2.53
CA ALA A 398 27.89 -13.40 -2.34
C ALA A 398 27.82 -12.54 -1.07
N ILE A 399 28.39 -12.98 0.05
CA ILE A 399 28.51 -12.21 1.29
C ILE A 399 29.34 -10.93 1.04
N THR A 400 30.49 -11.06 0.38
CA THR A 400 31.37 -9.92 0.10
C THR A 400 30.71 -8.87 -0.79
N LEU A 401 29.82 -9.30 -1.68
CA LEU A 401 29.05 -8.42 -2.58
C LEU A 401 27.79 -7.84 -1.92
N GLY A 402 27.51 -8.16 -0.66
CA GLY A 402 26.28 -7.72 0.02
C GLY A 402 25.01 -8.38 -0.52
N LEU A 403 25.11 -9.51 -1.22
CA LEU A 403 23.97 -10.27 -1.72
C LEU A 403 23.39 -11.22 -0.68
N MET A 404 24.13 -11.46 0.39
CA MET A 404 23.76 -12.29 1.55
C MET A 404 24.25 -11.64 2.82
N GLU A 405 23.60 -11.97 3.92
CA GLU A 405 24.06 -11.62 5.26
C GLU A 405 25.35 -12.38 5.64
N ILE A 406 26.04 -11.89 6.69
CA ILE A 406 27.24 -12.55 7.22
C ILE A 406 26.92 -13.98 7.67
N ASP A 407 25.73 -14.20 8.26
CA ASP A 407 25.16 -15.53 8.49
C ASP A 407 24.29 -15.96 7.30
N PRO A 408 24.79 -16.83 6.41
CA PRO A 408 24.08 -17.25 5.22
C PRO A 408 22.96 -18.28 5.52
N SER A 409 22.77 -18.70 6.76
CA SER A 409 21.85 -19.78 7.13
C SER A 409 20.43 -19.50 6.68
N TYR A 410 19.98 -18.25 6.82
CA TYR A 410 18.65 -17.83 6.43
C TYR A 410 18.39 -17.96 4.92
N ASP A 411 19.30 -17.46 4.09
CA ASP A 411 19.22 -17.56 2.63
C ASP A 411 19.30 -19.01 2.15
N LEU A 412 20.23 -19.79 2.72
CA LEU A 412 20.46 -21.18 2.35
C LEU A 412 19.35 -22.13 2.82
N SER A 413 18.57 -21.75 3.85
CA SER A 413 17.39 -22.49 4.30
C SER A 413 16.22 -22.40 3.32
N ASN A 414 16.25 -21.49 2.34
CA ASN A 414 15.19 -21.16 1.42
C ASN A 414 13.93 -20.55 2.08
N GLU A 415 14.00 -20.17 3.34
CA GLU A 415 12.86 -19.68 4.10
C GLU A 415 12.29 -18.41 3.48
N TYR A 416 13.16 -17.46 3.08
CA TYR A 416 12.75 -16.26 2.37
C TYR A 416 11.95 -16.59 1.09
N THR A 417 12.48 -17.47 0.24
CA THR A 417 11.82 -17.85 -1.02
C THR A 417 10.47 -18.52 -0.78
N VAL A 418 10.37 -19.38 0.25
CA VAL A 418 9.09 -19.99 0.65
C VAL A 418 8.09 -18.91 1.07
N ARG A 419 8.51 -17.92 1.85
CA ARG A 419 7.65 -16.81 2.28
C ARG A 419 7.13 -15.98 1.10
N CYS A 420 7.97 -15.68 0.11
CA CYS A 420 7.56 -15.03 -1.12
C CYS A 420 6.49 -15.86 -1.88
N LEU A 421 6.68 -17.17 -2.00
CA LEU A 421 5.68 -18.06 -2.60
C LEU A 421 4.36 -18.09 -1.80
N MET A 422 4.40 -17.94 -0.48
CA MET A 422 3.20 -17.86 0.35
C MET A 422 2.37 -16.60 0.08
N VAL A 423 3.02 -15.48 -0.24
CA VAL A 423 2.32 -14.26 -0.68
C VAL A 423 1.53 -14.54 -1.97
N LEU A 424 2.16 -15.20 -2.94
CA LEU A 424 1.48 -15.57 -4.19
C LEU A 424 0.40 -16.64 -3.98
N ALA A 425 0.61 -17.59 -3.07
CA ALA A 425 -0.38 -18.60 -2.71
C ALA A 425 -1.64 -17.98 -2.05
N LYS A 426 -1.47 -16.95 -1.24
CA LYS A 426 -2.59 -16.15 -0.69
C LYS A 426 -3.42 -15.54 -1.81
N GLU A 427 -2.79 -14.88 -2.78
CA GLU A 427 -3.48 -14.29 -3.93
C GLU A 427 -4.25 -15.32 -4.78
N LEU A 428 -3.72 -16.55 -4.85
CA LEU A 428 -4.40 -17.68 -5.51
C LEU A 428 -5.56 -18.26 -4.70
N GLY A 429 -5.80 -17.77 -3.47
CA GLY A 429 -6.83 -18.30 -2.58
C GLY A 429 -6.49 -19.68 -1.99
N LEU A 430 -5.25 -20.17 -2.13
CA LEU A 430 -4.87 -21.49 -1.66
C LEU A 430 -4.91 -21.63 -0.13
N GLN A 431 -4.87 -20.52 0.59
CA GLN A 431 -4.98 -20.48 2.06
C GLN A 431 -6.43 -20.55 2.57
N ASN A 432 -7.41 -20.19 1.71
CA ASN A 432 -8.81 -20.00 2.12
C ASN A 432 -9.63 -21.30 2.19
N ASP A 433 -9.16 -22.39 1.59
CA ASP A 433 -9.90 -23.65 1.47
C ASP A 433 -9.69 -24.61 2.66
N GLY A 434 -9.40 -24.08 3.84
CA GLY A 434 -9.11 -24.89 5.04
C GLY A 434 -7.70 -25.50 5.05
N PHE A 435 -6.85 -25.13 4.10
CA PHE A 435 -5.44 -25.52 4.09
C PHE A 435 -4.68 -24.63 5.08
N ASP A 436 -4.23 -25.27 6.14
CA ASP A 436 -3.15 -24.70 6.93
C ASP A 436 -1.91 -24.56 6.05
N VAL A 437 -1.21 -23.45 6.13
CA VAL A 437 0.06 -23.24 5.41
C VAL A 437 1.08 -24.33 5.78
N GLY A 438 0.96 -24.95 6.95
CA GLY A 438 1.67 -26.17 7.34
C GLY A 438 1.32 -27.41 6.52
N CYS A 439 0.16 -27.43 5.83
CA CYS A 439 -0.24 -28.52 4.93
C CYS A 439 0.16 -28.26 3.47
N ILE A 440 0.52 -27.04 3.09
CA ILE A 440 1.21 -26.78 1.84
C ILE A 440 2.60 -27.41 2.03
N GLN A 441 2.82 -28.59 1.43
CA GLN A 441 4.08 -29.31 1.55
C GLN A 441 5.21 -28.44 0.97
N ALA A 442 5.77 -27.57 1.78
CA ALA A 442 6.99 -26.84 1.47
C ALA A 442 8.14 -27.86 1.52
N LYS A 443 8.49 -28.44 0.39
CA LYS A 443 9.71 -29.23 0.26
C LYS A 443 10.84 -28.28 -0.09
N SER A 444 11.64 -27.94 0.89
CA SER A 444 12.83 -27.12 0.72
C SER A 444 14.07 -28.00 0.78
N ASP A 445 14.92 -27.91 -0.24
CA ASP A 445 16.26 -28.49 -0.21
C ASP A 445 17.18 -27.49 0.51
N SER A 446 17.16 -27.50 1.84
CA SER A 446 18.05 -26.68 2.66
C SER A 446 19.52 -27.04 2.42
N LEU A 447 20.37 -26.02 2.27
CA LEU A 447 21.82 -26.17 2.08
C LEU A 447 22.56 -25.60 3.29
N THR A 448 23.61 -26.27 3.69
CA THR A 448 24.53 -25.80 4.73
C THR A 448 25.95 -25.77 4.18
N ILE A 449 26.79 -24.84 4.67
CA ILE A 449 28.17 -24.74 4.20
C ILE A 449 28.98 -25.81 4.92
N THR A 450 29.28 -26.91 4.24
CA THR A 450 30.15 -27.96 4.69
C THR A 450 31.08 -28.42 3.57
N GLU A 451 32.21 -29.02 3.88
CA GLU A 451 33.11 -29.59 2.85
C GLU A 451 32.39 -30.66 2.02
N GLU A 452 31.43 -31.36 2.61
CA GLU A 452 30.64 -32.38 1.94
C GLU A 452 29.75 -31.79 0.87
N ILE A 453 29.18 -30.57 1.08
CA ILE A 453 28.28 -29.93 0.12
C ILE A 453 29.04 -29.51 -1.14
N ASP A 454 30.31 -29.07 -1.03
CA ASP A 454 31.12 -28.74 -2.20
C ASP A 454 31.33 -29.99 -3.10
N ALA A 455 31.62 -31.15 -2.50
CA ALA A 455 31.78 -32.40 -3.23
C ALA A 455 30.46 -32.88 -3.86
N GLN A 456 29.33 -32.73 -3.14
CA GLN A 456 28.00 -33.09 -3.66
C GLN A 456 27.61 -32.18 -4.81
N MET A 457 27.82 -30.87 -4.66
CA MET A 457 27.49 -29.89 -5.70
C MET A 457 28.36 -30.08 -6.94
N ALA A 458 29.67 -30.34 -6.77
CA ALA A 458 30.56 -30.64 -7.89
C ALA A 458 30.13 -31.91 -8.66
N LYS A 459 29.72 -32.99 -7.96
CA LYS A 459 29.16 -34.18 -8.60
C LYS A 459 27.87 -33.88 -9.36
N ARG A 460 26.99 -33.07 -8.77
CA ARG A 460 25.74 -32.66 -9.41
C ARG A 460 25.99 -31.86 -10.68
N VAL A 461 26.87 -30.84 -10.64
CA VAL A 461 27.26 -30.03 -11.79
C VAL A 461 27.85 -30.90 -12.90
N ALA A 462 28.79 -31.81 -12.57
CA ALA A 462 29.38 -32.73 -13.54
C ALA A 462 28.34 -33.68 -14.17
N SER A 463 27.36 -34.14 -13.39
CA SER A 463 26.25 -34.97 -13.90
C SER A 463 25.32 -34.18 -14.81
N ALA A 464 24.98 -32.96 -14.45
CA ALA A 464 24.13 -32.07 -15.27
C ALA A 464 24.83 -31.68 -16.58
N ALA A 465 26.12 -31.33 -16.51
CA ALA A 465 26.92 -30.97 -17.69
C ALA A 465 26.97 -32.08 -18.74
N LYS A 466 27.07 -33.37 -18.33
CA LYS A 466 26.98 -34.50 -19.25
C LYS A 466 25.69 -34.58 -20.05
N LYS A 467 24.61 -33.95 -19.52
CA LYS A 467 23.29 -33.87 -20.17
C LYS A 467 23.04 -32.53 -20.87
N GLY A 468 24.06 -31.67 -20.97
CA GLY A 468 23.90 -30.30 -21.49
C GLY A 468 23.02 -29.40 -20.60
N CYS A 469 22.95 -29.72 -19.29
CA CYS A 469 22.14 -29.02 -18.31
C CYS A 469 23.01 -28.29 -17.29
N VAL A 470 22.42 -27.29 -16.64
CA VAL A 470 22.99 -26.61 -15.47
C VAL A 470 22.00 -26.66 -14.31
N PRO A 471 22.46 -26.86 -13.06
CA PRO A 471 21.59 -26.82 -11.90
C PRO A 471 21.16 -25.37 -11.60
N ARG A 472 19.88 -25.18 -11.32
CA ARG A 472 19.31 -23.90 -10.87
C ARG A 472 18.33 -24.14 -9.74
N GLN A 473 18.33 -23.24 -8.74
CA GLN A 473 17.28 -23.26 -7.74
C GLN A 473 16.01 -22.67 -8.32
N VAL A 474 14.93 -23.39 -8.25
CA VAL A 474 13.61 -23.00 -8.77
C VAL A 474 12.55 -23.11 -7.69
N ALA A 475 11.87 -22.01 -7.49
CA ALA A 475 10.68 -21.90 -6.67
C ALA A 475 9.45 -22.21 -7.53
N SER A 476 8.48 -22.96 -7.02
CA SER A 476 7.29 -23.33 -7.79
C SER A 476 6.05 -23.47 -6.93
N ILE A 477 4.93 -23.00 -7.45
CA ILE A 477 3.57 -23.27 -6.96
C ILE A 477 2.86 -24.12 -8.02
N ASP A 478 2.45 -25.32 -7.66
CA ASP A 478 1.60 -26.19 -8.48
C ASP A 478 0.16 -26.06 -7.95
N VAL A 479 -0.67 -25.32 -8.68
CA VAL A 479 -2.03 -24.97 -8.22
C VAL A 479 -2.96 -26.19 -8.20
N PRO A 480 -3.02 -27.05 -9.22
CA PRO A 480 -3.79 -28.29 -9.18
C PRO A 480 -3.45 -29.21 -8.00
N ASN A 481 -2.16 -29.37 -7.72
CA ASN A 481 -1.67 -30.23 -6.63
C ASN A 481 -1.54 -29.49 -5.29
N ARG A 482 -1.87 -28.19 -5.25
CA ARG A 482 -1.77 -27.34 -4.06
C ARG A 482 -0.44 -27.49 -3.34
N SER A 483 0.65 -27.47 -4.07
CA SER A 483 2.00 -27.68 -3.51
C SER A 483 2.92 -26.51 -3.81
N ILE A 484 3.74 -26.16 -2.82
CA ILE A 484 4.84 -25.22 -2.93
C ILE A 484 6.14 -25.99 -2.82
N SER A 485 7.11 -25.68 -3.64
CA SER A 485 8.42 -26.30 -3.58
C SER A 485 9.52 -25.32 -3.99
N VAL A 486 10.66 -25.42 -3.30
CA VAL A 486 11.93 -24.76 -3.67
C VAL A 486 12.97 -25.86 -3.81
N LYS A 487 13.50 -26.04 -5.02
CA LYS A 487 14.39 -27.17 -5.33
C LYS A 487 15.47 -26.74 -6.31
N ILE A 488 16.62 -27.38 -6.20
CA ILE A 488 17.62 -27.31 -7.25
C ILE A 488 17.24 -28.32 -8.33
N ILE A 489 17.03 -27.88 -9.56
CA ILE A 489 16.71 -28.72 -10.73
C ILE A 489 17.72 -28.51 -11.84
N ASP A 490 17.96 -29.56 -12.62
CA ASP A 490 18.84 -29.49 -13.78
C ASP A 490 18.04 -28.97 -14.98
N VAL A 491 18.40 -27.80 -15.51
CA VAL A 491 17.74 -27.17 -16.66
C VAL A 491 18.66 -27.18 -17.88
N PRO A 492 18.15 -27.37 -19.10
CA PRO A 492 18.96 -27.24 -20.32
C PRO A 492 19.71 -25.93 -20.38
N GLY A 493 20.95 -25.90 -20.88
CA GLY A 493 21.75 -24.67 -20.97
C GLY A 493 21.13 -23.56 -21.78
N THR A 494 20.17 -23.86 -22.67
CA THR A 494 19.39 -22.90 -23.45
C THR A 494 18.09 -22.45 -22.75
N HIS A 495 17.77 -23.03 -21.60
CA HIS A 495 16.56 -22.69 -20.87
C HIS A 495 16.68 -21.29 -20.27
N ILE A 496 15.57 -20.54 -20.22
CA ILE A 496 15.56 -19.15 -19.70
C ILE A 496 16.16 -19.07 -18.29
N PHE A 497 15.93 -20.04 -17.42
CA PHE A 497 16.53 -20.08 -16.07
C PHE A 497 18.05 -20.28 -16.09
N ALA A 498 18.58 -20.93 -17.15
CA ALA A 498 20.03 -21.11 -17.26
C ALA A 498 20.74 -19.80 -17.61
N ILE A 499 20.12 -19.00 -18.49
CA ILE A 499 20.67 -17.76 -19.05
C ILE A 499 20.23 -16.49 -18.30
N THR A 500 19.33 -16.59 -17.33
CA THR A 500 18.94 -15.44 -16.47
C THR A 500 20.19 -14.88 -15.78
N PRO A 501 20.45 -13.57 -15.92
CA PRO A 501 21.56 -12.92 -15.20
C PRO A 501 21.42 -13.11 -13.68
N PRO A 502 22.55 -13.29 -12.97
CA PRO A 502 22.53 -13.57 -11.53
C PRO A 502 21.96 -12.43 -10.67
N SER A 503 21.89 -11.20 -11.22
CA SER A 503 21.26 -10.05 -10.55
C SER A 503 19.75 -9.95 -10.77
N CYS A 504 19.18 -10.82 -11.61
CA CYS A 504 17.78 -10.79 -11.98
C CYS A 504 16.98 -11.91 -11.32
N GLU A 505 15.78 -11.60 -10.95
CA GLU A 505 14.73 -12.58 -10.70
C GLU A 505 13.88 -12.78 -11.94
N ILE A 506 13.27 -13.95 -12.02
CA ILE A 506 12.37 -14.31 -13.10
C ILE A 506 11.21 -15.13 -12.57
N VAL A 507 9.99 -14.73 -12.91
CA VAL A 507 8.76 -15.42 -12.54
C VAL A 507 7.96 -15.73 -13.80
N ARG A 508 7.50 -16.97 -13.96
CA ARG A 508 6.71 -17.43 -15.08
C ARG A 508 5.32 -17.89 -14.60
N PHE A 509 4.30 -17.43 -15.30
CA PHE A 509 2.91 -17.82 -15.07
C PHE A 509 2.44 -18.76 -16.16
N PHE A 510 2.14 -20.00 -15.81
CA PHE A 510 1.48 -20.97 -16.68
C PHE A 510 -0.02 -20.93 -16.36
N THR A 511 -0.80 -20.43 -17.33
CA THR A 511 -2.24 -20.25 -17.15
C THR A 511 -3.00 -21.05 -18.20
N HIS A 512 -4.33 -20.99 -18.21
CA HIS A 512 -5.12 -21.57 -19.27
C HIS A 512 -4.85 -20.86 -20.62
N ARG A 513 -4.71 -19.53 -20.59
CA ARG A 513 -4.45 -18.72 -21.80
C ARG A 513 -2.97 -18.73 -22.20
N HIS A 514 -2.06 -18.80 -21.22
CA HIS A 514 -0.60 -18.81 -21.42
C HIS A 514 0.00 -20.19 -21.15
N TYR A 515 -0.60 -21.24 -21.75
CA TYR A 515 -0.16 -22.61 -21.51
C TYR A 515 1.08 -22.98 -22.30
N ARG A 516 1.09 -22.64 -23.60
CA ARG A 516 2.19 -23.00 -24.52
C ARG A 516 3.40 -22.09 -24.33
N TYR A 517 3.13 -20.82 -24.11
CA TYR A 517 4.13 -19.77 -23.86
C TYR A 517 3.76 -19.08 -22.56
N PRO A 518 4.48 -19.33 -21.47
CA PRO A 518 4.16 -18.72 -20.19
C PRO A 518 4.35 -17.20 -20.25
N LEU A 519 3.53 -16.46 -19.51
CA LEU A 519 3.80 -15.06 -19.27
C LEU A 519 5.00 -14.97 -18.34
N ILE A 520 5.99 -14.14 -18.69
CA ILE A 520 7.27 -14.04 -17.98
C ILE A 520 7.43 -12.60 -17.49
N ILE A 521 7.81 -12.46 -16.24
CA ILE A 521 8.30 -11.21 -15.64
C ILE A 521 9.74 -11.46 -15.26
N GLN A 522 10.65 -10.63 -15.74
CA GLN A 522 12.07 -10.72 -15.45
C GLN A 522 12.63 -9.31 -15.28
N GLY A 523 13.48 -9.15 -14.29
CA GLY A 523 14.16 -7.90 -14.04
C GLY A 523 15.08 -7.95 -12.83
N PRO A 524 15.85 -6.89 -12.58
CA PRO A 524 16.61 -6.75 -11.35
C PRO A 524 15.63 -6.64 -10.18
N ALA A 525 15.65 -7.58 -9.27
CA ALA A 525 14.81 -7.56 -8.06
C ALA A 525 15.55 -6.90 -6.89
N MET A 526 16.87 -6.83 -6.96
CA MET A 526 17.70 -6.11 -6.01
C MET A 526 17.79 -4.64 -6.38
N GLY A 527 17.53 -3.82 -5.41
CA GLY A 527 17.68 -2.38 -5.45
C GLY A 527 16.62 -1.75 -4.56
N VAL A 528 17.07 -1.20 -3.45
CA VAL A 528 16.21 -0.47 -2.53
C VAL A 528 15.38 0.60 -3.24
N ASP A 529 15.94 1.23 -4.28
CA ASP A 529 15.24 2.26 -5.07
C ASP A 529 14.07 1.68 -5.89
N SER A 530 14.25 0.50 -6.53
CA SER A 530 13.17 -0.15 -7.27
C SER A 530 12.07 -0.63 -6.35
N THR A 531 12.44 -1.15 -5.19
CA THR A 531 11.52 -1.60 -4.14
C THR A 531 10.74 -0.42 -3.54
N ALA A 532 11.42 0.69 -3.21
CA ALA A 532 10.79 1.92 -2.75
C ALA A 532 9.83 2.50 -3.79
N SER A 533 10.21 2.46 -5.07
CA SER A 533 9.36 2.91 -6.17
C SER A 533 8.10 2.05 -6.32
N ALA A 534 8.19 0.74 -6.10
CA ALA A 534 7.04 -0.16 -6.14
C ALA A 534 6.10 0.08 -4.94
N LEU A 535 6.62 0.33 -3.73
CA LEU A 535 5.80 0.74 -2.58
C LEU A 535 5.01 2.02 -2.87
N LEU A 536 5.67 3.04 -3.45
CA LEU A 536 5.00 4.27 -3.85
C LEU A 536 3.95 4.02 -4.93
N ALA A 537 4.25 3.16 -5.91
CA ALA A 537 3.32 2.82 -6.99
C ALA A 537 2.02 2.18 -6.46
N GLU A 538 2.09 1.32 -5.44
CA GLU A 538 0.90 0.74 -4.81
C GLU A 538 -0.01 1.81 -4.20
N VAL A 539 0.56 2.81 -3.53
CA VAL A 539 -0.22 3.94 -3.00
C VAL A 539 -0.86 4.73 -4.13
N LEU A 540 -0.12 5.01 -5.20
CA LEU A 540 -0.66 5.73 -6.36
C LEU A 540 -1.81 4.97 -7.02
N HIS A 541 -1.70 3.66 -7.23
CA HIS A 541 -2.78 2.82 -7.75
C HIS A 541 -4.00 2.83 -6.83
N LEU A 542 -3.78 2.73 -5.51
CA LEU A 542 -4.85 2.80 -4.51
C LEU A 542 -5.60 4.14 -4.59
N MET A 543 -4.88 5.26 -4.66
CA MET A 543 -5.46 6.59 -4.72
C MET A 543 -6.15 6.87 -6.06
N GLN A 544 -5.60 6.42 -7.18
CA GLN A 544 -6.23 6.52 -8.50
C GLN A 544 -7.59 5.82 -8.52
N GLY A 545 -7.69 4.62 -7.98
CA GLY A 545 -8.95 3.88 -7.88
C GLY A 545 -10.01 4.57 -7.02
N LYS A 546 -9.60 5.36 -6.02
CA LYS A 546 -10.50 6.07 -5.11
C LYS A 546 -10.89 7.49 -5.58
N ILE A 547 -9.95 8.21 -6.19
CA ILE A 547 -10.08 9.64 -6.48
C ILE A 547 -10.44 9.88 -7.96
N GLY A 548 -10.34 8.82 -8.80
CA GLY A 548 -10.63 8.95 -10.23
C GLY A 548 -9.70 9.93 -10.95
N ILE A 549 -8.41 9.94 -10.56
CA ILE A 549 -7.41 10.82 -11.17
C ILE A 549 -7.32 10.51 -12.68
N PRO A 550 -7.66 11.44 -13.57
CA PRO A 550 -7.58 11.16 -14.99
C PRO A 550 -6.12 11.07 -15.42
N ALA A 551 -5.80 10.04 -16.19
CA ALA A 551 -4.49 9.83 -16.81
C ALA A 551 -4.01 11.02 -17.72
N ARG A 552 -4.84 12.05 -17.86
CA ARG A 552 -4.58 13.27 -18.65
C ARG A 552 -3.40 14.10 -18.14
N ASN A 553 -3.05 13.99 -16.86
CA ASN A 553 -2.01 14.85 -16.27
C ASN A 553 -0.58 14.37 -16.56
N LEU A 554 -0.38 13.12 -17.00
CA LEU A 554 0.94 12.61 -17.41
C LEU A 554 1.51 13.38 -18.64
N ARG A 555 0.67 14.02 -19.47
CA ARG A 555 1.12 14.83 -20.59
C ARG A 555 1.72 16.18 -20.19
N LYS A 556 1.36 16.73 -19.03
CA LYS A 556 1.92 17.99 -18.51
C LYS A 556 3.37 17.85 -18.05
N LEU A 557 3.83 16.64 -17.76
CA LEU A 557 5.21 16.36 -17.32
C LEU A 557 6.26 16.45 -18.45
N LYS A 558 5.85 16.36 -19.73
CA LYS A 558 6.80 16.47 -20.86
C LYS A 558 7.28 17.88 -21.16
N THR A 559 6.65 18.91 -20.62
CA THR A 559 6.97 20.32 -20.93
C THR A 559 7.91 21.00 -19.93
N THR A 560 8.21 20.39 -18.78
CA THR A 560 9.10 20.99 -17.77
C THR A 560 10.56 20.54 -17.84
N HIS A 561 10.89 19.55 -18.67
CA HIS A 561 12.29 19.06 -18.82
C HIS A 561 13.09 19.67 -19.97
N SER A 562 12.61 20.73 -20.65
CA SER A 562 13.33 21.28 -21.80
C SER A 562 14.14 22.56 -21.53
N SER A 563 14.45 22.89 -20.29
CA SER A 563 15.27 24.08 -20.00
C SER A 563 16.15 23.97 -18.76
N ALA A 564 16.87 22.87 -18.58
CA ALA A 564 18.06 22.84 -17.75
C ALA A 564 19.22 22.39 -18.61
N ALA A 565 19.81 23.35 -19.33
CA ALA A 565 21.11 23.15 -19.94
C ALA A 565 22.16 23.14 -18.84
N LEU A 566 22.98 22.11 -18.84
CA LEU A 566 24.23 22.02 -18.11
C LEU A 566 25.13 23.20 -18.45
N VAL A 567 25.62 23.89 -17.42
CA VAL A 567 26.90 24.58 -17.42
C VAL A 567 27.77 23.95 -16.35
#